data_2a5504350cc606283158f215bce6d93d
#
_entry.id   2a5504350cc606283158f215bce6d93d
#
_cell.length_a   1.000
_cell.length_b   1.000
_cell.length_c   1.000
_cell.angle_alpha   90.00
_cell.angle_beta   90.00
_cell.angle_gamma   90.00
#
_symmetry.space_group_name_H-M   'P 1'
#
loop_
_entity.id
_entity.type
_entity.pdbx_description
1 polymer ?
#
loop_
_entity_poly.entity_id
_entity_poly.type
_entity_poly.pdbx_seq_one_letter_code
_entity_poly.pdbx_strand_id
1 'polypeptide(L)'
;MTLEQKVGQLFFLAFRQDTDGTPLWTYNNATDQVLRGVQPGGVCLFSENVHTVNQLRTFVQKIQGACSTPPFIGIDQEGGSVQRIRRTDAIPATNVPAMWQVGQTGDLTLAEQIGGVLGSELTVFGVNLDFAPVCDVFSNPKNTVIGHRAFSSDPQQVARFSTAVSAGIRKAGVIPVCKHFPGHGDTTGDTHVDYASVNKSLDELRQTELVPFRAQIQAGAEMVMVAHISLPQVNGDDTPASMSHRIVTGLLRQEMGFDGVIITDALDMGAVSAHYSAGEAAVRAIQAGVDMLLMPADPRAAYDAVLAAVRSGEIPEAQLNASVARILALKQKYGILSGKSLGDLSLLGSSAHQKVVNRVD
;
A
#
# COMPACT_ATOMS: atom_id res chain seq x y z
N MET A 1 2.62 -23.52 9.14
CA MET A 1 2.65 -22.32 10.03
C MET A 1 1.80 -22.59 11.25
N THR A 2 2.24 -22.17 12.45
CA THR A 2 1.41 -22.15 13.65
C THR A 2 0.32 -21.08 13.52
N LEU A 3 -0.66 -21.07 14.43
CA LEU A 3 -1.70 -20.04 14.47
C LEU A 3 -1.08 -18.63 14.62
N GLU A 4 -0.12 -18.49 15.52
CA GLU A 4 0.61 -17.25 15.78
C GLU A 4 1.32 -16.74 14.53
N GLN A 5 1.99 -17.63 13.79
CA GLN A 5 2.65 -17.28 12.52
C GLN A 5 1.65 -16.88 11.44
N LYS A 6 0.49 -17.55 11.37
CA LYS A 6 -0.57 -17.17 10.43
C LYS A 6 -1.11 -15.77 10.75
N VAL A 7 -1.38 -15.49 12.03
CA VAL A 7 -1.81 -14.15 12.45
C VAL A 7 -0.75 -13.10 12.13
N GLY A 8 0.53 -13.38 12.39
CA GLY A 8 1.62 -12.47 12.03
C GLY A 8 1.63 -12.07 10.55
N GLN A 9 1.30 -13.01 9.64
CA GLN A 9 1.27 -12.70 8.21
C GLN A 9 0.23 -11.64 7.81
N LEU A 10 -0.79 -11.39 8.63
CA LEU A 10 -1.77 -10.34 8.40
C LEU A 10 -1.24 -8.93 8.70
N PHE A 11 -0.10 -8.80 9.37
CA PHE A 11 0.44 -7.51 9.79
C PHE A 11 1.48 -6.97 8.82
N PHE A 12 1.34 -5.69 8.49
CA PHE A 12 2.30 -4.90 7.72
C PHE A 12 2.79 -3.76 8.64
N LEU A 13 3.99 -3.91 9.21
CA LEU A 13 4.52 -3.02 10.24
C LEU A 13 5.39 -1.91 9.66
N ALA A 14 5.63 -0.85 10.42
CA ALA A 14 6.62 0.18 10.12
C ALA A 14 7.49 0.46 11.33
N PHE A 15 8.76 0.80 11.08
CA PHE A 15 9.75 1.16 12.09
C PHE A 15 10.38 2.49 11.69
N ARG A 16 9.71 3.60 12.01
CA ARG A 16 10.11 4.93 11.52
C ARG A 16 11.18 5.59 12.38
N GLN A 17 11.10 5.37 13.70
CA GLN A 17 11.94 6.04 14.70
C GLN A 17 12.53 5.04 15.67
N ASP A 18 13.69 5.36 16.22
CA ASP A 18 14.28 4.66 17.35
C ASP A 18 13.60 5.08 18.66
N THR A 19 13.94 4.45 19.75
CA THR A 19 13.37 4.68 21.10
C THR A 19 13.59 6.11 21.61
N ASP A 20 14.57 6.82 21.07
CA ASP A 20 14.86 8.24 21.38
C ASP A 20 14.16 9.24 20.44
N GLY A 21 13.31 8.75 19.51
CA GLY A 21 12.60 9.55 18.54
C GLY A 21 13.40 9.97 17.30
N THR A 22 14.66 9.53 17.19
CA THR A 22 15.47 9.78 15.97
C THR A 22 15.06 8.86 14.84
N PRO A 23 15.30 9.25 13.57
CA PRO A 23 15.04 8.38 12.41
C PRO A 23 15.76 7.03 12.52
N LEU A 24 15.05 5.93 12.26
CA LEU A 24 15.62 4.59 12.35
C LEU A 24 16.34 4.21 11.06
N TRP A 25 17.65 4.40 11.03
CA TRP A 25 18.50 4.03 9.88
C TRP A 25 19.14 2.66 10.00
N THR A 26 19.26 2.14 11.23
CA THR A 26 19.95 0.90 11.51
C THR A 26 19.03 -0.10 12.19
N TYR A 27 19.17 -1.35 11.78
CA TYR A 27 18.51 -2.46 12.43
C TYR A 27 19.06 -2.64 13.85
N ASN A 28 18.18 -2.58 14.85
CA ASN A 28 18.53 -2.66 16.25
C ASN A 28 17.79 -3.80 16.98
N ASN A 29 18.11 -3.98 18.27
CA ASN A 29 17.51 -5.05 19.09
C ASN A 29 15.99 -4.89 19.27
N ALA A 30 15.48 -3.66 19.36
CA ALA A 30 14.04 -3.42 19.49
C ALA A 30 13.29 -3.87 18.23
N THR A 31 13.81 -3.51 17.05
CA THR A 31 13.28 -3.98 15.76
C THR A 31 13.33 -5.51 15.66
N ASP A 32 14.46 -6.13 16.06
CA ASP A 32 14.62 -7.59 16.04
C ASP A 32 13.59 -8.29 16.91
N GLN A 33 13.38 -7.80 18.13
CA GLN A 33 12.39 -8.38 19.06
C GLN A 33 10.97 -8.34 18.50
N VAL A 34 10.53 -7.22 17.91
CA VAL A 34 9.22 -7.09 17.33
C VAL A 34 9.07 -8.01 16.12
N LEU A 35 10.04 -8.03 15.21
CA LEU A 35 10.00 -8.87 14.00
C LEU A 35 9.96 -10.36 14.37
N ARG A 36 10.78 -10.82 15.32
CA ARG A 36 10.78 -12.23 15.77
C ARG A 36 9.52 -12.59 16.55
N GLY A 37 8.96 -11.63 17.31
CA GLY A 37 7.77 -11.87 18.12
C GLY A 37 6.48 -11.91 17.31
N VAL A 38 6.36 -11.11 16.26
CA VAL A 38 5.16 -11.00 15.43
C VAL A 38 5.26 -11.84 14.15
N GLN A 39 6.44 -11.97 13.54
CA GLN A 39 6.65 -12.60 12.23
C GLN A 39 5.75 -11.97 11.15
N PRO A 40 5.84 -10.64 10.91
CA PRO A 40 4.89 -9.91 10.08
C PRO A 40 4.93 -10.34 8.61
N GLY A 41 3.78 -10.19 7.95
CA GLY A 41 3.64 -10.42 6.51
C GLY A 41 4.37 -9.37 5.67
N GLY A 42 4.52 -8.14 6.18
CA GLY A 42 5.21 -7.06 5.50
C GLY A 42 5.82 -6.02 6.45
N VAL A 43 6.76 -5.24 5.91
CA VAL A 43 7.36 -4.07 6.55
C VAL A 43 7.35 -2.89 5.59
N CYS A 44 6.76 -1.77 6.01
CA CYS A 44 6.71 -0.52 5.26
C CYS A 44 7.91 0.37 5.62
N LEU A 45 8.56 0.89 4.59
CA LEU A 45 9.65 1.85 4.70
C LEU A 45 9.14 3.28 4.47
N PHE A 46 9.70 4.20 5.21
CA PHE A 46 9.43 5.63 5.09
C PHE A 46 10.71 6.42 4.83
N SER A 47 10.55 7.71 4.55
CA SER A 47 11.71 8.60 4.38
C SER A 47 12.67 8.59 5.56
N GLU A 48 12.17 8.33 6.78
CA GLU A 48 12.94 8.22 8.01
C GLU A 48 13.88 7.01 8.04
N ASN A 49 13.63 6.01 7.19
CA ASN A 49 14.52 4.84 7.07
C ASN A 49 15.60 5.04 6.02
N VAL A 50 15.52 6.12 5.23
CA VAL A 50 16.37 6.36 4.06
C VAL A 50 17.49 7.32 4.40
N HIS A 51 18.75 6.86 4.32
CA HIS A 51 19.94 7.68 4.58
C HIS A 51 20.98 7.54 3.46
N THR A 52 21.51 6.34 3.22
CA THR A 52 22.43 6.05 2.11
C THR A 52 22.04 4.75 1.41
N VAL A 53 22.55 4.54 0.19
CA VAL A 53 22.29 3.31 -0.58
C VAL A 53 22.66 2.06 0.20
N ASN A 54 23.88 2.00 0.72
CA ASN A 54 24.37 0.81 1.44
C ASN A 54 23.65 0.58 2.77
N GLN A 55 23.32 1.67 3.48
CA GLN A 55 22.57 1.59 4.72
C GLN A 55 21.19 0.98 4.49
N LEU A 56 20.43 1.47 3.51
CA LEU A 56 19.07 0.99 3.25
C LEU A 56 19.07 -0.47 2.76
N ARG A 57 20.01 -0.84 1.88
CA ARG A 57 20.19 -2.23 1.45
C ARG A 57 20.45 -3.18 2.63
N THR A 58 21.36 -2.78 3.54
CA THR A 58 21.68 -3.57 4.74
C THR A 58 20.48 -3.66 5.69
N PHE A 59 19.74 -2.57 5.87
CA PHE A 59 18.55 -2.53 6.72
C PHE A 59 17.47 -3.51 6.22
N VAL A 60 17.16 -3.46 4.92
CA VAL A 60 16.19 -4.38 4.29
C VAL A 60 16.63 -5.84 4.38
N GLN A 61 17.90 -6.15 4.12
CA GLN A 61 18.42 -7.52 4.23
C GLN A 61 18.27 -8.08 5.65
N LYS A 62 18.55 -7.27 6.68
CA LYS A 62 18.38 -7.67 8.07
C LYS A 62 16.91 -7.91 8.43
N ILE A 63 15.99 -7.06 7.98
CA ILE A 63 14.54 -7.26 8.15
C ILE A 63 14.12 -8.60 7.55
N GLN A 64 14.50 -8.87 6.30
CA GLN A 64 14.15 -10.11 5.62
C GLN A 64 14.72 -11.35 6.32
N GLY A 65 15.95 -11.27 6.84
CA GLY A 65 16.61 -12.36 7.56
C GLY A 65 16.08 -12.61 8.98
N ALA A 66 15.33 -11.66 9.57
CA ALA A 66 14.77 -11.81 10.92
C ALA A 66 13.48 -12.64 10.96
N CYS A 67 12.80 -12.80 9.83
CA CYS A 67 11.53 -13.52 9.72
C CYS A 67 11.72 -14.89 9.08
N SER A 68 11.06 -15.90 9.64
CA SER A 68 11.06 -17.27 9.08
C SER A 68 10.35 -17.35 7.72
N THR A 69 9.38 -16.49 7.51
CA THR A 69 8.73 -16.24 6.19
C THR A 69 9.10 -14.83 5.78
N PRO A 70 9.93 -14.63 4.73
CA PRO A 70 10.35 -13.28 4.32
C PRO A 70 9.16 -12.34 4.11
N PRO A 71 9.18 -11.14 4.72
CA PRO A 71 8.08 -10.18 4.59
C PRO A 71 8.08 -9.50 3.21
N PHE A 72 6.93 -8.97 2.82
CA PHE A 72 6.91 -7.89 1.84
C PHE A 72 7.74 -6.72 2.37
N ILE A 73 8.47 -6.05 1.51
CA ILE A 73 9.11 -4.77 1.80
C ILE A 73 8.42 -3.73 0.94
N GLY A 74 7.60 -2.91 1.57
CA GLY A 74 6.75 -1.92 0.91
C GLY A 74 7.24 -0.50 1.14
N ILE A 75 6.90 0.40 0.21
CA ILE A 75 7.20 1.83 0.29
C ILE A 75 6.16 2.61 -0.52
N ASP A 76 5.96 3.90 -0.21
CA ASP A 76 5.23 4.83 -1.08
C ASP A 76 6.22 5.51 -2.04
N GLN A 77 6.25 5.09 -3.27
CA GLN A 77 7.08 5.70 -4.32
C GLN A 77 6.21 6.05 -5.52
N GLU A 78 5.34 7.07 -5.33
CA GLU A 78 4.32 7.46 -6.30
C GLU A 78 4.86 8.35 -7.43
N GLY A 79 5.92 9.09 -7.16
CA GLY A 79 6.36 10.25 -7.94
C GLY A 79 5.87 11.57 -7.34
N GLY A 80 6.24 12.71 -7.95
CA GLY A 80 5.87 14.04 -7.45
C GLY A 80 6.29 14.28 -6.01
N SER A 81 5.35 14.65 -5.15
CA SER A 81 5.59 14.92 -3.74
C SER A 81 5.79 13.67 -2.87
N VAL A 82 5.42 12.49 -3.38
CA VAL A 82 5.49 11.22 -2.63
C VAL A 82 6.58 10.33 -3.20
N GLN A 83 7.82 10.62 -2.82
CA GLN A 83 9.03 9.89 -3.21
C GLN A 83 9.92 9.70 -1.98
N ARG A 84 9.91 8.50 -1.38
CA ARG A 84 10.61 8.24 -0.11
C ARG A 84 12.10 8.03 -0.30
N ILE A 85 12.53 7.36 -1.38
CA ILE A 85 13.96 7.04 -1.60
C ILE A 85 14.79 8.25 -2.05
N ARG A 86 14.16 9.34 -2.50
CA ARG A 86 14.84 10.57 -2.94
C ARG A 86 14.98 11.63 -1.85
N ARG A 87 14.86 11.27 -0.60
CA ARG A 87 14.94 12.25 0.50
C ARG A 87 16.30 12.92 0.66
N THR A 88 17.38 12.24 0.30
CA THR A 88 18.77 12.73 0.50
C THR A 88 19.54 12.76 -0.80
N ASP A 89 20.48 13.71 -0.94
CA ASP A 89 21.40 13.75 -2.08
C ASP A 89 22.35 12.55 -2.11
N ALA A 90 22.44 11.78 -1.02
CA ALA A 90 23.24 10.56 -0.95
C ALA A 90 22.67 9.38 -1.75
N ILE A 91 21.41 9.49 -2.20
CA ILE A 91 20.77 8.50 -3.09
C ILE A 91 20.43 9.18 -4.41
N PRO A 92 21.15 8.86 -5.49
CA PRO A 92 20.94 9.49 -6.80
C PRO A 92 19.73 8.90 -7.52
N ALA A 93 18.57 8.75 -6.84
CA ALA A 93 17.35 8.26 -7.44
C ALA A 93 16.76 9.26 -8.44
N THR A 94 16.10 8.74 -9.46
CA THR A 94 15.41 9.54 -10.49
C THR A 94 14.27 10.35 -9.86
N ASN A 95 14.20 11.64 -10.19
CA ASN A 95 13.07 12.49 -9.82
C ASN A 95 11.89 12.22 -10.75
N VAL A 96 10.94 11.42 -10.32
CA VAL A 96 9.75 11.08 -11.11
C VAL A 96 8.72 12.21 -10.99
N PRO A 97 8.17 12.74 -12.10
CA PRO A 97 7.14 13.77 -12.07
C PRO A 97 5.87 13.35 -11.33
N ALA A 98 5.02 14.32 -10.97
CA ALA A 98 3.72 14.04 -10.41
C ALA A 98 2.82 13.31 -11.43
N MET A 99 1.99 12.40 -10.98
CA MET A 99 1.14 11.59 -11.87
C MET A 99 0.14 12.43 -12.65
N TRP A 100 -0.24 13.60 -12.15
CA TRP A 100 -1.01 14.57 -12.92
C TRP A 100 -0.29 14.99 -14.20
N GLN A 101 1.01 15.33 -14.13
CA GLN A 101 1.81 15.68 -15.31
C GLN A 101 1.91 14.49 -16.27
N VAL A 102 2.14 13.29 -15.76
CA VAL A 102 2.15 12.07 -16.57
C VAL A 102 0.82 11.88 -17.31
N GLY A 103 -0.31 12.10 -16.63
CA GLY A 103 -1.65 12.04 -17.21
C GLY A 103 -1.86 13.05 -18.35
N GLN A 104 -1.32 14.26 -18.23
CA GLN A 104 -1.45 15.32 -19.26
C GLN A 104 -0.70 15.01 -20.56
N THR A 105 0.29 14.12 -20.53
CA THR A 105 1.05 13.73 -21.74
C THR A 105 0.18 12.99 -22.76
N GLY A 106 -0.88 12.34 -22.36
CA GLY A 106 -1.69 11.46 -23.22
C GLY A 106 -0.96 10.17 -23.66
N ASP A 107 0.30 9.95 -23.27
CA ASP A 107 1.16 8.85 -23.72
C ASP A 107 1.16 7.69 -22.69
N LEU A 108 0.39 6.65 -22.97
CA LEU A 108 0.31 5.45 -22.11
C LEU A 108 1.61 4.64 -22.12
N THR A 109 2.37 4.68 -23.20
CA THR A 109 3.67 4.00 -23.27
C THR A 109 4.68 4.69 -22.34
N LEU A 110 4.65 6.02 -22.29
CA LEU A 110 5.43 6.78 -21.33
C LEU A 110 5.01 6.48 -19.89
N ALA A 111 3.71 6.40 -19.61
CA ALA A 111 3.20 6.03 -18.29
C ALA A 111 3.70 4.64 -17.83
N GLU A 112 3.70 3.63 -18.73
CA GLU A 112 4.29 2.32 -18.43
C GLU A 112 5.80 2.42 -18.16
N GLN A 113 6.53 3.21 -18.94
CA GLN A 113 7.97 3.43 -18.72
C GLN A 113 8.25 4.13 -17.39
N ILE A 114 7.43 5.09 -16.97
CA ILE A 114 7.50 5.75 -15.66
C ILE A 114 7.30 4.71 -14.54
N GLY A 115 6.30 3.84 -14.65
CA GLY A 115 6.13 2.71 -13.73
C GLY A 115 7.36 1.80 -13.68
N GLY A 116 7.98 1.55 -14.83
CA GLY A 116 9.24 0.80 -14.94
C GLY A 116 10.42 1.47 -14.21
N VAL A 117 10.53 2.80 -14.27
CA VAL A 117 11.53 3.56 -13.51
C VAL A 117 11.30 3.41 -12.02
N LEU A 118 10.07 3.66 -11.54
CA LEU A 118 9.71 3.50 -10.12
C LEU A 118 10.08 2.10 -9.61
N GLY A 119 9.56 1.06 -10.27
CA GLY A 119 9.77 -0.31 -9.83
C GLY A 119 11.25 -0.75 -9.90
N SER A 120 11.98 -0.43 -10.97
CA SER A 120 13.35 -0.89 -11.13
C SER A 120 14.31 -0.27 -10.10
N GLU A 121 14.15 1.01 -9.75
CA GLU A 121 14.96 1.64 -8.71
C GLU A 121 14.64 1.08 -7.31
N LEU A 122 13.39 0.69 -7.05
CA LEU A 122 13.02 0.03 -5.81
C LEU A 122 13.70 -1.33 -5.62
N THR A 123 13.88 -2.10 -6.69
CA THR A 123 14.56 -3.41 -6.61
C THR A 123 16.00 -3.30 -6.12
N VAL A 124 16.66 -2.18 -6.36
CA VAL A 124 18.05 -1.93 -5.90
C VAL A 124 18.16 -2.08 -4.38
N PHE A 125 17.11 -1.72 -3.66
CA PHE A 125 17.07 -1.80 -2.19
C PHE A 125 16.42 -3.10 -1.66
N GLY A 126 15.98 -4.00 -2.55
CA GLY A 126 15.22 -5.18 -2.15
C GLY A 126 13.77 -4.89 -1.79
N VAL A 127 13.27 -3.69 -2.09
CA VAL A 127 11.84 -3.35 -2.01
C VAL A 127 11.11 -4.14 -3.09
N ASN A 128 10.03 -4.79 -2.72
CA ASN A 128 9.28 -5.71 -3.58
C ASN A 128 7.79 -5.36 -3.71
N LEU A 129 7.36 -4.28 -3.04
CA LEU A 129 5.99 -3.77 -3.07
C LEU A 129 6.01 -2.24 -3.07
N ASP A 130 5.27 -1.63 -4.00
CA ASP A 130 5.08 -0.19 -4.09
C ASP A 130 3.60 0.15 -3.81
N PHE A 131 3.35 1.00 -2.81
CA PHE A 131 2.02 1.54 -2.57
C PHE A 131 1.68 2.61 -3.63
N ALA A 132 1.71 2.20 -4.87
CA ALA A 132 1.39 2.92 -6.09
C ALA A 132 0.84 1.95 -7.15
N PRO A 133 0.01 2.42 -8.08
CA PRO A 133 -0.39 3.80 -8.34
C PRO A 133 -1.59 4.26 -7.51
N VAL A 134 -1.74 5.58 -7.42
CA VAL A 134 -2.99 6.23 -6.98
C VAL A 134 -4.04 6.07 -8.08
N CYS A 135 -5.18 5.45 -7.74
CA CYS A 135 -6.31 5.22 -8.65
C CYS A 135 -7.49 6.17 -8.38
N ASP A 136 -7.28 7.18 -7.52
CA ASP A 136 -8.29 8.17 -7.19
C ASP A 136 -8.56 9.10 -8.37
N VAL A 137 -9.84 9.42 -8.57
CA VAL A 137 -10.27 10.41 -9.57
C VAL A 137 -10.33 11.77 -8.90
N PHE A 138 -9.52 12.74 -9.35
CA PHE A 138 -9.51 14.09 -8.77
C PHE A 138 -10.78 14.86 -9.17
N SER A 139 -11.93 14.43 -8.66
CA SER A 139 -13.25 14.99 -8.98
C SER A 139 -13.55 16.26 -8.19
N ASN A 140 -12.93 16.43 -7.00
CA ASN A 140 -13.12 17.61 -6.16
C ASN A 140 -11.83 18.47 -6.14
N PRO A 141 -11.84 19.66 -6.77
CA PRO A 141 -10.66 20.53 -6.81
C PRO A 141 -10.24 21.09 -5.44
N LYS A 142 -11.08 20.93 -4.40
CA LYS A 142 -10.74 21.30 -3.01
C LYS A 142 -10.01 20.19 -2.26
N ASN A 143 -9.88 19.01 -2.85
CA ASN A 143 -9.15 17.90 -2.25
C ASN A 143 -7.64 18.16 -2.32
N THR A 144 -7.03 18.47 -1.18
CA THR A 144 -5.60 18.72 -1.05
C THR A 144 -4.79 17.46 -0.76
N VAL A 145 -5.44 16.37 -0.38
CA VAL A 145 -4.79 15.09 -0.02
C VAL A 145 -4.37 14.32 -1.27
N ILE A 146 -5.24 14.26 -2.26
CA ILE A 146 -4.97 13.58 -3.53
C ILE A 146 -4.32 14.55 -4.53
N GLY A 147 -5.00 15.63 -4.92
CA GLY A 147 -4.43 16.64 -5.80
C GLY A 147 -3.70 16.05 -7.01
N HIS A 148 -2.47 16.49 -7.22
CA HIS A 148 -1.61 16.07 -8.34
C HIS A 148 -1.02 14.64 -8.19
N ARG A 149 -1.35 13.90 -7.13
CA ARG A 149 -1.07 12.46 -7.03
C ARG A 149 -1.97 11.66 -7.99
N ALA A 150 -3.19 12.15 -8.28
CA ALA A 150 -4.07 11.57 -9.31
C ALA A 150 -3.57 11.87 -10.73
N PHE A 151 -3.91 11.01 -11.68
CA PHE A 151 -3.58 11.21 -13.09
C PHE A 151 -4.49 12.22 -13.78
N SER A 152 -5.74 12.34 -13.34
CA SER A 152 -6.77 13.18 -13.98
C SER A 152 -8.00 13.35 -13.11
N SER A 153 -8.90 14.26 -13.54
CA SER A 153 -10.29 14.32 -13.09
C SER A 153 -11.24 13.48 -13.95
N ASP A 154 -10.77 12.92 -15.08
CA ASP A 154 -11.52 11.99 -15.91
C ASP A 154 -11.26 10.54 -15.45
N PRO A 155 -12.31 9.79 -14.99
CA PRO A 155 -12.16 8.43 -14.50
C PRO A 155 -11.62 7.46 -15.55
N GLN A 156 -11.91 7.66 -16.84
CA GLN A 156 -11.37 6.80 -17.91
C GLN A 156 -9.89 7.07 -18.16
N GLN A 157 -9.45 8.31 -18.03
CA GLN A 157 -8.03 8.65 -18.11
C GLN A 157 -7.27 8.08 -16.91
N VAL A 158 -7.79 8.24 -15.68
CA VAL A 158 -7.18 7.63 -14.49
C VAL A 158 -7.08 6.11 -14.66
N ALA A 159 -8.13 5.44 -15.13
CA ALA A 159 -8.14 4.00 -15.39
C ALA A 159 -7.01 3.57 -16.33
N ARG A 160 -6.86 4.23 -17.48
CA ARG A 160 -5.83 3.90 -18.48
C ARG A 160 -4.41 4.14 -17.96
N PHE A 161 -4.17 5.31 -17.37
CA PHE A 161 -2.84 5.71 -16.92
C PHE A 161 -2.37 4.93 -15.69
N SER A 162 -3.25 4.76 -14.69
CA SER A 162 -2.92 3.95 -13.53
C SER A 162 -2.61 2.49 -13.90
N THR A 163 -3.37 1.92 -14.85
CA THR A 163 -3.11 0.56 -15.36
C THR A 163 -1.76 0.46 -16.08
N ALA A 164 -1.39 1.47 -16.87
CA ALA A 164 -0.10 1.51 -17.55
C ALA A 164 1.06 1.60 -16.55
N VAL A 165 0.97 2.46 -15.53
CA VAL A 165 1.98 2.57 -14.47
C VAL A 165 2.08 1.26 -13.68
N SER A 166 0.95 0.63 -13.31
CA SER A 166 0.96 -0.70 -12.67
C SER A 166 1.67 -1.75 -13.52
N ALA A 167 1.45 -1.75 -14.82
CA ALA A 167 2.12 -2.67 -15.74
C ALA A 167 3.65 -2.47 -15.72
N GLY A 168 4.12 -1.22 -15.71
CA GLY A 168 5.54 -0.89 -15.62
C GLY A 168 6.18 -1.35 -14.30
N ILE A 169 5.54 -1.07 -13.15
CA ILE A 169 5.99 -1.51 -11.82
C ILE A 169 6.07 -3.03 -11.77
N ARG A 170 5.03 -3.73 -12.25
CA ARG A 170 4.97 -5.20 -12.31
C ARG A 170 6.08 -5.79 -13.18
N LYS A 171 6.32 -5.19 -14.35
CA LYS A 171 7.38 -5.63 -15.29
C LYS A 171 8.78 -5.50 -14.68
N ALA A 172 9.00 -4.52 -13.80
CA ALA A 172 10.23 -4.39 -13.03
C ALA A 172 10.34 -5.43 -11.89
N GLY A 173 9.29 -6.23 -11.64
CA GLY A 173 9.26 -7.26 -10.62
C GLY A 173 8.93 -6.76 -9.21
N VAL A 174 8.24 -5.63 -9.11
CA VAL A 174 7.68 -5.06 -7.88
C VAL A 174 6.15 -5.18 -7.92
N ILE A 175 5.52 -5.41 -6.79
CA ILE A 175 4.07 -5.52 -6.66
C ILE A 175 3.46 -4.13 -6.61
N PRO A 176 2.62 -3.71 -7.60
CA PRO A 176 1.87 -2.48 -7.49
C PRO A 176 0.67 -2.64 -6.57
N VAL A 177 0.36 -1.62 -5.77
CA VAL A 177 -0.81 -1.56 -4.90
C VAL A 177 -1.72 -0.42 -5.35
N CYS A 178 -2.92 -0.75 -5.85
CA CYS A 178 -3.90 0.23 -6.28
C CYS A 178 -4.55 0.89 -5.06
N LYS A 179 -4.59 2.22 -5.00
CA LYS A 179 -5.09 2.97 -3.83
C LYS A 179 -5.81 4.24 -4.24
N HIS A 180 -6.75 4.75 -3.44
CA HIS A 180 -7.27 4.30 -2.15
C HIS A 180 -8.73 3.90 -2.33
N PHE A 181 -9.01 2.60 -2.39
CA PHE A 181 -10.37 2.09 -2.63
C PHE A 181 -11.34 2.51 -1.51
N PRO A 182 -12.60 2.90 -1.81
CA PRO A 182 -13.27 2.92 -3.12
C PRO A 182 -13.10 4.22 -3.91
N GLY A 183 -12.21 5.13 -3.53
CA GLY A 183 -11.89 6.38 -4.21
C GLY A 183 -11.90 7.57 -3.24
N HIS A 184 -10.73 8.19 -3.05
CA HIS A 184 -10.48 9.28 -2.11
C HIS A 184 -10.54 10.68 -2.78
N GLY A 185 -10.67 10.74 -4.11
CA GLY A 185 -10.50 11.98 -4.86
C GLY A 185 -11.63 13.01 -4.72
N ASP A 186 -12.82 12.60 -4.22
CA ASP A 186 -13.98 13.48 -4.00
C ASP A 186 -14.08 14.02 -2.56
N THR A 187 -13.26 13.55 -1.62
CA THR A 187 -13.34 13.94 -0.22
C THR A 187 -12.99 15.41 0.00
N THR A 188 -13.60 16.03 1.01
CA THR A 188 -13.28 17.39 1.45
C THR A 188 -12.47 17.44 2.73
N GLY A 189 -12.40 16.32 3.47
CA GLY A 189 -11.64 16.15 4.71
C GLY A 189 -10.33 15.42 4.50
N ASP A 190 -9.41 15.61 5.43
CA ASP A 190 -8.12 14.91 5.49
C ASP A 190 -8.23 13.77 6.51
N THR A 191 -8.12 12.52 6.06
CA THR A 191 -8.17 11.31 6.91
C THR A 191 -6.99 11.18 7.87
N HIS A 192 -5.96 12.01 7.73
CA HIS A 192 -4.90 12.13 8.75
C HIS A 192 -5.39 12.82 10.03
N VAL A 193 -6.49 13.58 9.97
CA VAL A 193 -7.01 14.37 11.10
C VAL A 193 -8.33 13.81 11.60
N ASP A 194 -9.28 13.47 10.71
CA ASP A 194 -10.62 12.99 11.04
C ASP A 194 -11.21 12.21 9.85
N TYR A 195 -12.46 11.72 9.98
CA TYR A 195 -13.16 11.04 8.89
C TYR A 195 -13.34 11.96 7.69
N ALA A 196 -12.78 11.56 6.56
CA ALA A 196 -13.19 12.10 5.27
C ALA A 196 -14.39 11.31 4.74
N SER A 197 -15.38 12.00 4.21
CA SER A 197 -16.62 11.38 3.71
C SER A 197 -16.81 11.63 2.22
N VAL A 198 -17.37 10.63 1.53
CA VAL A 198 -17.87 10.74 0.16
C VAL A 198 -19.36 10.52 0.19
N ASN A 199 -20.14 11.58 -0.07
CA ASN A 199 -21.60 11.53 -0.01
C ASN A 199 -22.20 11.21 -1.39
N LYS A 200 -21.83 10.06 -1.95
CA LYS A 200 -22.33 9.54 -3.23
C LYS A 200 -23.04 8.21 -3.02
N SER A 201 -24.06 7.97 -3.84
CA SER A 201 -24.69 6.66 -3.97
C SER A 201 -23.73 5.65 -4.63
N LEU A 202 -24.01 4.37 -4.48
CA LEU A 202 -23.20 3.33 -5.12
C LEU A 202 -23.21 3.44 -6.66
N ASP A 203 -24.32 3.89 -7.25
CA ASP A 203 -24.42 4.07 -8.71
C ASP A 203 -23.56 5.24 -9.21
N GLU A 204 -23.46 6.33 -8.45
CA GLU A 204 -22.55 7.43 -8.75
C GLU A 204 -21.09 6.99 -8.62
N LEU A 205 -20.73 6.24 -7.57
CA LEU A 205 -19.39 5.66 -7.41
C LEU A 205 -19.02 4.74 -8.58
N ARG A 206 -19.97 3.93 -9.08
CA ARG A 206 -19.78 3.05 -10.24
C ARG A 206 -19.43 3.80 -11.52
N GLN A 207 -19.90 5.04 -11.66
CA GLN A 207 -19.67 5.87 -12.84
C GLN A 207 -18.36 6.66 -12.77
N THR A 208 -17.79 6.84 -11.58
CA THR A 208 -16.60 7.67 -11.35
C THR A 208 -15.51 6.93 -10.59
N GLU A 209 -15.60 6.87 -9.27
CA GLU A 209 -14.52 6.40 -8.39
C GLU A 209 -14.13 4.94 -8.63
N LEU A 210 -15.10 4.06 -8.93
CA LEU A 210 -14.85 2.63 -9.13
C LEU A 210 -14.33 2.28 -10.53
N VAL A 211 -14.38 3.21 -11.49
CA VAL A 211 -13.92 2.97 -12.87
C VAL A 211 -12.44 2.56 -12.93
N PRO A 212 -11.50 3.30 -12.29
CA PRO A 212 -10.09 2.92 -12.31
C PRO A 212 -9.83 1.57 -11.61
N PHE A 213 -10.50 1.29 -10.49
CA PHE A 213 -10.33 0.02 -9.78
C PHE A 213 -10.82 -1.17 -10.58
N ARG A 214 -11.94 -1.04 -11.31
CA ARG A 214 -12.40 -2.08 -12.24
C ARG A 214 -11.37 -2.36 -13.33
N ALA A 215 -10.79 -1.32 -13.92
CA ALA A 215 -9.75 -1.47 -14.93
C ALA A 215 -8.52 -2.16 -14.36
N GLN A 216 -8.09 -1.81 -13.14
CA GLN A 216 -6.97 -2.46 -12.46
C GLN A 216 -7.24 -3.95 -12.20
N ILE A 217 -8.45 -4.30 -11.72
CA ILE A 217 -8.85 -5.69 -11.46
C ILE A 217 -8.84 -6.49 -12.78
N GLN A 218 -9.41 -5.93 -13.85
CA GLN A 218 -9.40 -6.55 -15.17
C GLN A 218 -8.00 -6.72 -15.75
N ALA A 219 -7.07 -5.82 -15.40
CA ALA A 219 -5.66 -5.90 -15.77
C ALA A 219 -4.83 -6.81 -14.84
N GLY A 220 -5.47 -7.52 -13.90
CA GLY A 220 -4.83 -8.47 -12.99
C GLY A 220 -4.13 -7.82 -11.81
N ALA A 221 -4.73 -6.78 -11.21
CA ALA A 221 -4.24 -6.21 -9.96
C ALA A 221 -4.03 -7.29 -8.89
N GLU A 222 -2.90 -7.24 -8.19
CA GLU A 222 -2.54 -8.22 -7.16
C GLU A 222 -2.87 -7.76 -5.75
N MET A 223 -2.87 -6.43 -5.52
CA MET A 223 -3.16 -5.85 -4.21
C MET A 223 -3.94 -4.55 -4.35
N VAL A 224 -4.93 -4.36 -3.46
CA VAL A 224 -5.74 -3.14 -3.36
C VAL A 224 -5.71 -2.64 -1.93
N MET A 225 -5.43 -1.33 -1.75
CA MET A 225 -5.50 -0.66 -0.47
C MET A 225 -6.85 0.01 -0.30
N VAL A 226 -7.49 -0.24 0.86
CA VAL A 226 -8.80 0.32 1.23
C VAL A 226 -8.62 1.48 2.19
N ALA A 227 -9.17 2.64 1.82
CA ALA A 227 -9.11 3.89 2.59
C ALA A 227 -9.96 3.87 3.86
N HIS A 228 -9.67 4.83 4.77
CA HIS A 228 -10.49 5.09 5.96
C HIS A 228 -11.54 6.20 5.71
N ILE A 229 -12.16 6.20 4.54
CA ILE A 229 -13.24 7.14 4.22
C ILE A 229 -14.60 6.56 4.58
N SER A 230 -15.55 7.41 4.99
CA SER A 230 -16.93 7.00 5.20
C SER A 230 -17.76 7.19 3.94
N LEU A 231 -18.74 6.31 3.74
CA LEU A 231 -19.66 6.28 2.61
C LEU A 231 -21.10 6.11 3.13
N PRO A 232 -21.68 7.15 3.77
CA PRO A 232 -22.95 7.01 4.49
C PRO A 232 -24.11 6.57 3.58
N GLN A 233 -24.16 7.00 2.31
CA GLN A 233 -25.20 6.54 1.38
C GLN A 233 -25.04 5.06 0.96
N VAL A 234 -23.85 4.49 1.10
CA VAL A 234 -23.59 3.08 0.79
C VAL A 234 -23.72 2.23 2.05
N ASN A 235 -23.09 2.61 3.15
CA ASN A 235 -23.09 1.84 4.41
C ASN A 235 -24.39 2.02 5.22
N GLY A 236 -24.99 3.21 5.19
CA GLY A 236 -26.07 3.63 6.09
C GLY A 236 -25.57 4.24 7.40
N ASP A 237 -24.25 4.30 7.61
CA ASP A 237 -23.56 4.88 8.76
C ASP A 237 -22.18 5.41 8.34
N ASP A 238 -21.41 5.95 9.30
CA ASP A 238 -20.07 6.52 9.09
C ASP A 238 -18.93 5.49 9.27
N THR A 239 -19.23 4.18 9.30
CA THR A 239 -18.19 3.14 9.38
C THR A 239 -17.17 3.31 8.25
N PRO A 240 -15.86 3.40 8.55
CA PRO A 240 -14.83 3.51 7.52
C PRO A 240 -14.87 2.36 6.51
N ALA A 241 -14.61 2.64 5.25
CA ALA A 241 -14.64 1.66 4.18
C ALA A 241 -13.76 0.43 4.49
N SER A 242 -12.58 0.63 5.11
CA SER A 242 -11.66 -0.42 5.53
C SER A 242 -12.20 -1.37 6.61
N MET A 243 -13.26 -0.97 7.32
CA MET A 243 -13.93 -1.75 8.37
C MET A 243 -15.36 -2.15 7.98
N SER A 244 -15.78 -1.86 6.74
CA SER A 244 -17.12 -2.17 6.24
C SER A 244 -17.13 -3.49 5.46
N HIS A 245 -17.80 -4.50 6.00
CA HIS A 245 -18.03 -5.75 5.28
C HIS A 245 -18.76 -5.53 3.94
N ARG A 246 -19.68 -4.56 3.89
CA ARG A 246 -20.41 -4.22 2.67
C ARG A 246 -19.47 -3.70 1.57
N ILE A 247 -18.45 -2.93 1.94
CA ILE A 247 -17.50 -2.35 0.99
C ILE A 247 -16.37 -3.33 0.66
N VAL A 248 -15.73 -3.92 1.67
CA VAL A 248 -14.57 -4.80 1.46
C VAL A 248 -15.03 -6.13 0.85
N THR A 249 -15.94 -6.82 1.51
CA THR A 249 -16.40 -8.14 1.05
C THR A 249 -17.46 -7.99 -0.03
N GLY A 250 -18.51 -7.22 0.22
CA GLY A 250 -19.65 -7.10 -0.71
C GLY A 250 -19.26 -6.46 -2.05
N LEU A 251 -18.69 -5.27 -2.00
CA LEU A 251 -18.37 -4.53 -3.23
C LEU A 251 -17.06 -4.99 -3.87
N LEU A 252 -15.92 -4.91 -3.15
CA LEU A 252 -14.62 -5.21 -3.76
C LEU A 252 -14.44 -6.69 -4.07
N ARG A 253 -14.69 -7.58 -3.08
CA ARG A 253 -14.44 -9.01 -3.23
C ARG A 253 -15.49 -9.69 -4.12
N GLN A 254 -16.80 -9.48 -3.84
CA GLN A 254 -17.88 -10.23 -4.50
C GLN A 254 -18.36 -9.55 -5.79
N GLU A 255 -18.77 -8.27 -5.75
CA GLU A 255 -19.33 -7.59 -6.92
C GLU A 255 -18.26 -7.31 -7.99
N MET A 256 -17.09 -6.79 -7.58
CA MET A 256 -16.02 -6.47 -8.52
C MET A 256 -15.11 -7.67 -8.84
N GLY A 257 -15.25 -8.79 -8.11
CA GLY A 257 -14.52 -10.04 -8.37
C GLY A 257 -13.03 -9.96 -8.06
N PHE A 258 -12.62 -9.18 -7.07
CA PHE A 258 -11.21 -9.05 -6.71
C PHE A 258 -10.72 -10.21 -5.84
N ASP A 259 -9.84 -11.07 -6.37
CA ASP A 259 -9.31 -12.25 -5.68
C ASP A 259 -7.91 -12.04 -5.07
N GLY A 260 -7.27 -10.89 -5.30
CA GLY A 260 -5.95 -10.55 -4.76
C GLY A 260 -5.97 -10.21 -3.27
N VAL A 261 -4.85 -9.70 -2.77
CA VAL A 261 -4.69 -9.29 -1.38
C VAL A 261 -5.34 -7.92 -1.15
N ILE A 262 -6.18 -7.82 -0.12
CA ILE A 262 -6.77 -6.53 0.33
C ILE A 262 -6.00 -6.08 1.58
N ILE A 263 -5.46 -4.86 1.54
CA ILE A 263 -4.76 -4.23 2.67
C ILE A 263 -5.49 -2.97 3.10
N THR A 264 -5.49 -2.64 4.40
CA THR A 264 -6.00 -1.34 4.87
C THR A 264 -5.03 -0.22 4.48
N ASP A 265 -5.49 1.02 4.44
CA ASP A 265 -4.63 2.18 4.66
C ASP A 265 -4.06 2.14 6.09
N ALA A 266 -3.16 3.06 6.45
CA ALA A 266 -2.45 3.04 7.72
C ALA A 266 -3.42 3.22 8.91
N LEU A 267 -3.48 2.22 9.79
CA LEU A 267 -4.42 2.20 10.93
C LEU A 267 -4.02 3.14 12.08
N ASP A 268 -2.82 3.73 12.05
CA ASP A 268 -2.38 4.78 12.97
C ASP A 268 -2.88 6.18 12.58
N MET A 269 -3.52 6.33 11.41
CA MET A 269 -4.12 7.59 10.95
C MET A 269 -5.24 8.04 11.89
N GLY A 270 -5.39 9.37 12.06
CA GLY A 270 -6.37 9.99 12.94
C GLY A 270 -7.80 9.54 12.71
N ALA A 271 -8.21 9.32 11.48
CA ALA A 271 -9.52 8.75 11.11
C ALA A 271 -9.83 7.41 11.78
N VAL A 272 -8.84 6.66 12.23
CA VAL A 272 -9.01 5.37 12.92
C VAL A 272 -8.61 5.50 14.38
N SER A 273 -7.40 5.96 14.66
CA SER A 273 -6.80 5.95 16.02
C SER A 273 -7.50 6.89 16.99
N ALA A 274 -8.24 7.90 16.52
CA ALA A 274 -9.08 8.75 17.36
C ALA A 274 -10.40 8.08 17.82
N HIS A 275 -10.86 7.04 17.11
CA HIS A 275 -12.18 6.44 17.33
C HIS A 275 -12.15 4.98 17.79
N TYR A 276 -11.08 4.25 17.48
CA TYR A 276 -10.91 2.84 17.80
C TYR A 276 -9.57 2.57 18.48
N SER A 277 -9.57 1.66 19.44
CA SER A 277 -8.32 1.07 19.92
C SER A 277 -7.64 0.27 18.78
N ALA A 278 -6.32 0.10 18.87
CA ALA A 278 -5.56 -0.65 17.86
C ALA A 278 -6.07 -2.09 17.68
N GLY A 279 -6.46 -2.75 18.80
CA GLY A 279 -7.04 -4.09 18.75
C GLY A 279 -8.41 -4.11 18.08
N GLU A 280 -9.30 -3.18 18.44
CA GLU A 280 -10.64 -3.09 17.85
C GLU A 280 -10.57 -2.80 16.34
N ALA A 281 -9.75 -1.82 15.93
CA ALA A 281 -9.55 -1.51 14.53
C ALA A 281 -9.07 -2.72 13.71
N ALA A 282 -8.09 -3.46 14.25
CA ALA A 282 -7.55 -4.65 13.61
C ALA A 282 -8.61 -5.76 13.45
N VAL A 283 -9.35 -6.07 14.50
CA VAL A 283 -10.39 -7.12 14.47
C VAL A 283 -11.51 -6.74 13.49
N ARG A 284 -12.02 -5.49 13.55
CA ARG A 284 -13.07 -5.00 12.64
C ARG A 284 -12.64 -5.05 11.17
N ALA A 285 -11.40 -4.64 10.85
CA ALA A 285 -10.90 -4.70 9.48
C ALA A 285 -10.81 -6.13 8.96
N ILE A 286 -10.33 -7.09 9.76
CA ILE A 286 -10.30 -8.50 9.37
C ILE A 286 -11.73 -9.03 9.18
N GLN A 287 -12.66 -8.74 10.11
CA GLN A 287 -14.07 -9.13 9.97
C GLN A 287 -14.74 -8.54 8.72
N ALA A 288 -14.33 -7.34 8.30
CA ALA A 288 -14.78 -6.75 7.03
C ALA A 288 -14.28 -7.52 5.80
N GLY A 289 -13.24 -8.33 5.91
CA GLY A 289 -12.68 -9.13 4.82
C GLY A 289 -11.31 -8.66 4.31
N VAL A 290 -10.64 -7.76 5.04
CA VAL A 290 -9.27 -7.34 4.75
C VAL A 290 -8.31 -8.50 5.03
N ASP A 291 -7.28 -8.65 4.21
CA ASP A 291 -6.24 -9.68 4.35
C ASP A 291 -5.02 -9.18 5.15
N MET A 292 -4.69 -7.89 5.05
CA MET A 292 -3.52 -7.32 5.73
C MET A 292 -3.85 -5.98 6.40
N LEU A 293 -3.24 -5.75 7.55
CA LEU A 293 -3.39 -4.57 8.41
C LEU A 293 -2.13 -3.72 8.32
N LEU A 294 -2.22 -2.54 7.69
CA LEU A 294 -1.09 -1.64 7.58
C LEU A 294 -0.96 -0.77 8.84
N MET A 295 0.19 -0.81 9.48
CA MET A 295 0.60 0.11 10.55
C MET A 295 -0.43 0.29 11.66
N PRO A 296 -0.84 -0.74 12.41
CA PRO A 296 -1.63 -0.53 13.61
C PRO A 296 -0.91 0.42 14.59
N ALA A 297 -1.66 1.34 15.25
CA ALA A 297 -1.12 2.31 16.18
C ALA A 297 -0.34 1.67 17.35
N ASP A 298 -0.80 0.48 17.80
CA ASP A 298 -0.09 -0.41 18.73
C ASP A 298 -0.04 -1.81 18.10
N PRO A 299 1.08 -2.19 17.48
CA PRO A 299 1.22 -3.48 16.80
C PRO A 299 1.03 -4.69 17.72
N ARG A 300 1.45 -4.57 18.99
CA ARG A 300 1.35 -5.66 19.95
C ARG A 300 -0.09 -5.86 20.41
N ALA A 301 -0.78 -4.81 20.80
CA ALA A 301 -2.18 -4.86 21.19
C ALA A 301 -3.07 -5.35 20.03
N ALA A 302 -2.81 -4.88 18.80
CA ALA A 302 -3.54 -5.34 17.61
C ALA A 302 -3.31 -6.84 17.34
N TYR A 303 -2.06 -7.31 17.42
CA TYR A 303 -1.71 -8.71 17.22
C TYR A 303 -2.41 -9.61 18.26
N ASP A 304 -2.32 -9.25 19.55
CA ASP A 304 -2.92 -10.03 20.63
C ASP A 304 -4.45 -10.07 20.50
N ALA A 305 -5.09 -8.97 20.10
CA ALA A 305 -6.53 -8.90 19.87
C ALA A 305 -6.98 -9.82 18.71
N VAL A 306 -6.29 -9.77 17.56
CA VAL A 306 -6.60 -10.65 16.42
C VAL A 306 -6.39 -12.11 16.78
N LEU A 307 -5.29 -12.45 17.48
CA LEU A 307 -5.03 -13.81 17.94
C LEU A 307 -6.12 -14.32 18.88
N ALA A 308 -6.58 -13.48 19.83
CA ALA A 308 -7.67 -13.80 20.72
C ALA A 308 -8.99 -13.99 19.98
N ALA A 309 -9.32 -13.12 19.01
CA ALA A 309 -10.52 -13.21 18.18
C ALA A 309 -10.56 -14.50 17.34
N VAL A 310 -9.41 -14.95 16.82
CA VAL A 310 -9.33 -16.23 16.10
C VAL A 310 -9.50 -17.41 17.06
N ARG A 311 -8.87 -17.37 18.24
CA ARG A 311 -8.98 -18.43 19.24
C ARG A 311 -10.39 -18.59 19.81
N SER A 312 -11.14 -17.50 19.93
CA SER A 312 -12.54 -17.52 20.38
C SER A 312 -13.52 -17.93 19.28
N GLY A 313 -13.09 -17.94 18.02
CA GLY A 313 -13.95 -18.17 16.85
C GLY A 313 -14.71 -16.92 16.37
N GLU A 314 -14.46 -15.75 16.95
CA GLU A 314 -14.98 -14.45 16.49
C GLU A 314 -14.50 -14.12 15.07
N ILE A 315 -13.24 -14.43 14.77
CA ILE A 315 -12.70 -14.51 13.40
C ILE A 315 -12.57 -16.00 13.06
N PRO A 316 -13.31 -16.50 12.06
CA PRO A 316 -13.22 -17.91 11.66
C PRO A 316 -11.79 -18.26 11.18
N GLU A 317 -11.25 -19.40 11.63
CA GLU A 317 -9.92 -19.83 11.17
C GLU A 317 -9.88 -20.06 9.64
N ALA A 318 -11.00 -20.41 9.02
CA ALA A 318 -11.12 -20.52 7.59
C ALA A 318 -10.85 -19.19 6.87
N GLN A 319 -11.31 -18.06 7.45
CA GLN A 319 -11.03 -16.72 6.93
C GLN A 319 -9.54 -16.37 7.05
N LEU A 320 -8.95 -16.62 8.23
CA LEU A 320 -7.50 -16.44 8.44
C LEU A 320 -6.70 -17.26 7.41
N ASN A 321 -7.04 -18.52 7.23
CA ASN A 321 -6.35 -19.41 6.29
C ASN A 321 -6.47 -18.91 4.84
N ALA A 322 -7.64 -18.39 4.44
CA ALA A 322 -7.85 -17.82 3.12
C ALA A 322 -6.98 -16.57 2.87
N SER A 323 -6.89 -15.66 3.85
CA SER A 323 -6.03 -14.47 3.78
C SER A 323 -4.56 -14.86 3.71
N VAL A 324 -4.09 -15.76 4.57
CA VAL A 324 -2.71 -16.26 4.55
C VAL A 324 -2.38 -16.95 3.22
N ALA A 325 -3.31 -17.71 2.66
CA ALA A 325 -3.11 -18.35 1.35
C ALA A 325 -2.88 -17.31 0.24
N ARG A 326 -3.67 -16.21 0.18
CA ARG A 326 -3.46 -15.11 -0.79
C ARG A 326 -2.11 -14.44 -0.60
N ILE A 327 -1.74 -14.13 0.63
CA ILE A 327 -0.46 -13.50 0.98
C ILE A 327 0.72 -14.37 0.53
N LEU A 328 0.70 -15.66 0.87
CA LEU A 328 1.77 -16.60 0.51
C LEU A 328 1.83 -16.86 -1.00
N ALA A 329 0.68 -16.97 -1.67
CA ALA A 329 0.63 -17.11 -3.13
C ALA A 329 1.24 -15.89 -3.84
N LEU A 330 0.96 -14.67 -3.35
CA LEU A 330 1.55 -13.45 -3.89
C LEU A 330 3.06 -13.39 -3.63
N LYS A 331 3.53 -13.74 -2.43
CA LYS A 331 4.95 -13.86 -2.11
C LYS A 331 5.65 -14.88 -3.01
N GLN A 332 5.03 -16.04 -3.23
CA GLN A 332 5.55 -17.08 -4.12
C GLN A 332 5.65 -16.58 -5.57
N LYS A 333 4.60 -15.93 -6.08
CA LYS A 333 4.55 -15.37 -7.43
C LYS A 333 5.72 -14.43 -7.72
N TYR A 334 6.11 -13.62 -6.75
CA TYR A 334 7.20 -12.65 -6.88
C TYR A 334 8.56 -13.16 -6.39
N GLY A 335 8.69 -14.45 -6.04
CA GLY A 335 9.93 -15.08 -5.62
C GLY A 335 10.43 -14.63 -4.25
N ILE A 336 9.58 -13.97 -3.44
CA ILE A 336 9.96 -13.42 -2.13
C ILE A 336 10.33 -14.56 -1.16
N LEU A 337 9.60 -15.67 -1.20
CA LEU A 337 9.84 -16.83 -0.34
C LEU A 337 11.20 -17.51 -0.59
N SER A 338 11.77 -17.34 -1.77
CA SER A 338 13.06 -17.96 -2.17
C SER A 338 14.27 -17.06 -1.89
N GLY A 339 14.04 -15.85 -1.35
CA GLY A 339 15.09 -14.84 -1.15
C GLY A 339 15.46 -14.16 -2.47
N LYS A 340 14.86 -13.00 -2.75
CA LYS A 340 15.16 -12.24 -3.96
C LYS A 340 16.48 -11.50 -3.81
N SER A 341 17.35 -11.56 -4.83
CA SER A 341 18.60 -10.79 -4.86
C SER A 341 18.29 -9.28 -5.00
N LEU A 342 19.15 -8.44 -4.44
CA LEU A 342 19.11 -7.00 -4.64
C LEU A 342 19.36 -6.65 -6.11
N GLY A 343 18.67 -5.62 -6.60
CA GLY A 343 18.85 -5.09 -7.95
C GLY A 343 20.21 -4.43 -8.17
N ASP A 344 20.51 -4.16 -9.45
CA ASP A 344 21.75 -3.52 -9.86
C ASP A 344 21.76 -2.04 -9.46
N LEU A 345 22.86 -1.60 -8.83
CA LEU A 345 23.09 -0.20 -8.44
C LEU A 345 23.09 0.78 -9.63
N SER A 346 23.48 0.32 -10.82
CA SER A 346 23.52 1.15 -12.02
C SER A 346 22.15 1.63 -12.49
N LEU A 347 21.07 1.09 -11.95
CA LEU A 347 19.70 1.53 -12.25
C LEU A 347 19.39 2.90 -11.63
N LEU A 348 19.96 3.20 -10.44
CA LEU A 348 19.68 4.44 -9.72
C LEU A 348 20.09 5.67 -10.53
N GLY A 349 19.11 6.54 -10.83
CA GLY A 349 19.34 7.78 -11.56
C GLY A 349 19.98 7.60 -12.93
N SER A 350 19.87 6.41 -13.52
CA SER A 350 20.50 6.08 -14.79
C SER A 350 20.12 7.06 -15.91
N SER A 351 21.00 7.25 -16.89
CA SER A 351 20.69 8.10 -18.04
C SER A 351 19.47 7.63 -18.84
N ALA A 352 19.17 6.32 -18.79
CA ALA A 352 17.97 5.77 -19.40
C ALA A 352 16.72 6.24 -18.63
N HIS A 353 16.72 6.20 -17.30
CA HIS A 353 15.62 6.68 -16.46
C HIS A 353 15.41 8.20 -16.62
N GLN A 354 16.50 8.99 -16.63
CA GLN A 354 16.41 10.43 -16.86
C GLN A 354 15.78 10.77 -18.22
N LYS A 355 16.12 10.02 -19.29
CA LYS A 355 15.49 10.21 -20.60
C LYS A 355 13.99 9.90 -20.60
N VAL A 356 13.53 8.98 -19.76
CA VAL A 356 12.09 8.68 -19.62
C VAL A 356 11.37 9.83 -18.95
N VAL A 357 11.83 10.28 -17.78
CA VAL A 357 11.15 11.33 -17.02
C VAL A 357 11.17 12.69 -17.72
N ASN A 358 12.24 13.01 -18.47
CA ASN A 358 12.35 14.25 -19.23
C ASN A 358 11.38 14.33 -20.45
N ARG A 359 10.62 13.29 -20.72
CA ARG A 359 9.55 13.32 -21.74
C ARG A 359 8.20 13.77 -21.19
N VAL A 360 8.11 13.94 -19.88
CA VAL A 360 6.87 14.40 -19.22
C VAL A 360 6.73 15.93 -19.27
N ASP A 361 7.79 16.66 -19.59
CA ASP A 361 7.84 18.14 -19.70
C ASP A 361 7.16 18.67 -20.96
#